data_922ef7010308bdaf9921944e723e1c2f
#
_entry.id   922ef7010308bdaf9921944e723e1c2f
#
_cell.length_a   1.000
_cell.length_b   1.000
_cell.length_c   1.000
_cell.angle_alpha   90.00
_cell.angle_beta   90.00
_cell.angle_gamma   90.00
#
_symmetry.space_group_name_H-M   'P 1'
#
loop_
_entity.id
_entity.type
_entity.pdbx_description
1 polymer ?
#
loop_
_entity_poly.entity_id
_entity_poly.type
_entity_poly.pdbx_seq_one_letter_code
_entity_poly.pdbx_strand_id
1 'polypeptide(L)'
;MRILGVNLSNNGSICLLNDGEIELYLEAERLTRKKRDYNCTKLFNLVKDVDQIAISDACWNQNKKKTLTSSKNIATIKRKFPNAERHDFRDRHHLTHAACGFYNSEFAEAAVIVVDSSGSNFEEGDECETIFHVKRGRRFHWKVLHKRYNTEDDIGIGFQFDMVSEKCKWGREEAGKVMGLAPYGQYVDGPYLHSSNENASATIQYDWEQRAVELVEIASKKCNNIVLTGGCFLNVVVNYKLLKEFPDLNFYVDPIAFDGGTAIGAAYILHHNPKIKSY
;
A
#
# COMPACT_ATOMS: atom_id res chain seq x y z
N MET A 1 -2.15 -19.64 -17.41
CA MET A 1 -3.15 -19.26 -16.34
C MET A 1 -3.23 -17.77 -16.28
N ARG A 2 -4.44 -17.22 -16.45
CA ARG A 2 -4.69 -15.76 -16.43
C ARG A 2 -5.34 -15.37 -15.11
N ILE A 3 -4.67 -14.52 -14.36
CA ILE A 3 -5.11 -14.02 -13.04
C ILE A 3 -5.37 -12.52 -13.13
N LEU A 4 -6.57 -12.10 -12.71
CA LEU A 4 -6.92 -10.70 -12.59
C LEU A 4 -6.85 -10.26 -11.13
N GLY A 5 -5.83 -9.47 -10.77
CA GLY A 5 -5.80 -8.72 -9.53
C GLY A 5 -6.66 -7.46 -9.64
N VAL A 6 -7.38 -7.14 -8.58
CA VAL A 6 -8.28 -5.97 -8.54
C VAL A 6 -8.12 -5.27 -7.19
N ASN A 7 -7.81 -3.98 -7.23
CA ASN A 7 -7.91 -3.11 -6.06
C ASN A 7 -9.23 -2.32 -6.11
N LEU A 8 -10.02 -2.39 -5.04
CA LEU A 8 -11.30 -1.70 -4.91
C LEU A 8 -11.25 -0.49 -3.96
N SER A 9 -10.06 -0.17 -3.41
CA SER A 9 -9.81 0.99 -2.55
C SER A 9 -9.41 2.23 -3.36
N ASN A 10 -8.79 3.20 -2.71
CA ASN A 10 -8.18 4.35 -3.36
C ASN A 10 -7.28 3.91 -4.51
N ASN A 11 -7.23 4.73 -5.58
CA ASN A 11 -6.49 4.35 -6.79
C ASN A 11 -6.91 2.99 -7.35
N GLY A 12 -8.22 2.77 -7.44
CA GLY A 12 -8.79 1.55 -8.00
C GLY A 12 -8.05 1.10 -9.25
N SER A 13 -7.59 -0.14 -9.28
CA SER A 13 -6.69 -0.63 -10.32
C SER A 13 -6.96 -2.09 -10.67
N ILE A 14 -6.46 -2.51 -11.81
CA ILE A 14 -6.41 -3.92 -12.22
C ILE A 14 -4.99 -4.29 -12.64
N CYS A 15 -4.64 -5.54 -12.36
CA CYS A 15 -3.44 -6.19 -12.88
C CYS A 15 -3.83 -7.53 -13.50
N LEU A 16 -3.55 -7.70 -14.79
CA LEU A 16 -3.72 -8.98 -15.47
C LEU A 16 -2.38 -9.67 -15.58
N LEU A 17 -2.24 -10.81 -14.91
CA LEU A 17 -1.12 -11.72 -15.11
C LEU A 17 -1.48 -12.77 -16.15
N ASN A 18 -0.54 -13.06 -17.06
CA ASN A 18 -0.60 -14.19 -17.96
C ASN A 18 0.64 -15.06 -17.75
N ASP A 19 0.45 -16.27 -17.22
CA ASP A 19 1.52 -17.19 -16.85
C ASP A 19 2.65 -16.56 -16.01
N GLY A 20 2.26 -15.66 -15.10
CA GLY A 20 3.14 -14.96 -14.17
C GLY A 20 3.75 -13.66 -14.67
N GLU A 21 3.54 -13.29 -15.94
CA GLU A 21 3.96 -12.00 -16.48
C GLU A 21 2.82 -10.99 -16.44
N ILE A 22 3.12 -9.73 -16.13
CA ILE A 22 2.14 -8.63 -16.21
C ILE A 22 1.84 -8.34 -17.68
N GLU A 23 0.63 -8.67 -18.12
CA GLU A 23 0.10 -8.33 -19.44
C GLU A 23 -0.50 -6.92 -19.46
N LEU A 24 -1.15 -6.53 -18.35
CA LEU A 24 -1.81 -5.23 -18.20
C LEU A 24 -1.79 -4.80 -16.72
N TYR A 25 -1.37 -3.57 -16.48
CA TYR A 25 -1.66 -2.84 -15.23
C TYR A 25 -2.26 -1.49 -15.57
N LEU A 26 -3.38 -1.14 -14.94
CA LEU A 26 -4.04 0.15 -15.19
C LEU A 26 -4.87 0.60 -13.99
N GLU A 27 -4.73 1.89 -13.66
CA GLU A 27 -5.58 2.56 -12.67
C GLU A 27 -6.84 3.14 -13.30
N ALA A 28 -7.95 3.17 -12.54
CA ALA A 28 -9.24 3.69 -12.99
C ALA A 28 -9.17 5.15 -13.42
N GLU A 29 -8.37 5.97 -12.73
CA GLU A 29 -8.21 7.40 -13.02
C GLU A 29 -7.66 7.69 -14.43
N ARG A 30 -6.89 6.75 -15.02
CA ARG A 30 -6.35 6.90 -16.37
C ARG A 30 -7.47 6.96 -17.42
N LEU A 31 -8.57 6.23 -17.19
CA LEU A 31 -9.75 6.21 -18.07
C LEU A 31 -10.84 7.18 -17.64
N THR A 32 -11.02 7.38 -16.34
CA THR A 32 -12.10 8.21 -15.82
C THR A 32 -11.73 9.68 -15.71
N ARG A 33 -10.42 9.99 -15.71
CA ARG A 33 -9.84 11.32 -15.47
C ARG A 33 -10.21 11.93 -14.13
N LYS A 34 -10.62 11.07 -13.18
CA LYS A 34 -10.93 11.44 -11.81
C LYS A 34 -9.80 10.92 -10.91
N LYS A 35 -9.09 11.83 -10.25
CA LYS A 35 -7.99 11.50 -9.32
C LYS A 35 -8.46 10.50 -8.27
N ARG A 36 -7.68 9.45 -8.05
CA ARG A 36 -7.92 8.39 -7.05
C ARG A 36 -9.28 7.68 -7.21
N ASP A 37 -9.78 7.57 -8.44
CA ASP A 37 -11.05 6.88 -8.69
C ASP A 37 -10.94 5.40 -8.33
N TYR A 38 -11.85 4.93 -7.49
CA TYR A 38 -11.98 3.53 -7.09
C TYR A 38 -12.98 2.73 -7.96
N ASN A 39 -13.57 3.35 -8.98
CA ASN A 39 -14.55 2.72 -9.86
C ASN A 39 -13.87 1.96 -11.02
N CYS A 40 -13.56 0.70 -10.81
CA CYS A 40 -12.90 -0.16 -11.80
C CYS A 40 -13.82 -0.68 -12.92
N THR A 41 -15.11 -0.33 -12.96
CA THR A 41 -16.06 -0.95 -13.90
C THR A 41 -15.69 -0.78 -15.37
N LYS A 42 -15.04 0.35 -15.75
CA LYS A 42 -14.55 0.57 -17.11
C LYS A 42 -13.32 -0.26 -17.43
N LEU A 43 -12.44 -0.50 -16.42
CA LEU A 43 -11.22 -1.28 -16.59
C LEU A 43 -11.53 -2.73 -16.95
N PHE A 44 -12.57 -3.30 -16.37
CA PHE A 44 -12.96 -4.68 -16.67
C PHE A 44 -13.27 -4.89 -18.15
N ASN A 45 -13.65 -3.85 -18.90
CA ASN A 45 -13.93 -3.98 -20.34
C ASN A 45 -12.68 -4.23 -21.18
N LEU A 46 -11.49 -3.95 -20.65
CA LEU A 46 -10.21 -4.20 -21.29
C LEU A 46 -9.74 -5.65 -21.16
N VAL A 47 -10.37 -6.41 -20.26
CA VAL A 47 -10.01 -7.79 -19.98
C VAL A 47 -11.08 -8.71 -20.58
N LYS A 48 -10.65 -9.73 -21.34
CA LYS A 48 -11.57 -10.70 -21.98
C LYS A 48 -11.83 -11.91 -21.08
N ASP A 49 -10.81 -12.72 -20.88
CA ASP A 49 -10.93 -14.00 -20.19
C ASP A 49 -9.94 -14.09 -19.04
N VAL A 50 -10.38 -14.66 -17.91
CA VAL A 50 -9.55 -14.90 -16.73
C VAL A 50 -9.95 -16.21 -16.06
N ASP A 51 -8.96 -16.93 -15.54
CA ASP A 51 -9.16 -18.17 -14.81
C ASP A 51 -9.47 -17.88 -13.34
N GLN A 52 -8.75 -16.90 -12.76
CA GLN A 52 -8.86 -16.53 -11.35
C GLN A 52 -8.90 -15.01 -11.17
N ILE A 53 -9.54 -14.57 -10.09
CA ILE A 53 -9.63 -13.16 -9.70
C ILE A 53 -9.24 -13.01 -8.24
N ALA A 54 -8.24 -12.17 -7.98
CA ALA A 54 -7.80 -11.78 -6.65
C ALA A 54 -8.33 -10.38 -6.31
N ILE A 55 -9.11 -10.25 -5.24
CA ILE A 55 -9.76 -8.99 -4.86
C ILE A 55 -9.09 -8.43 -3.61
N SER A 56 -8.50 -7.23 -3.72
CA SER A 56 -7.97 -6.43 -2.62
C SER A 56 -8.86 -5.20 -2.38
N ASP A 57 -8.86 -4.69 -1.15
CA ASP A 57 -9.55 -3.46 -0.74
C ASP A 57 -8.84 -2.94 0.53
N ALA A 58 -8.96 -1.63 0.84
CA ALA A 58 -8.59 -1.04 2.11
C ALA A 58 -9.84 -0.79 2.97
N CYS A 59 -9.68 -0.63 4.27
CA CYS A 59 -10.76 -0.29 5.20
C CYS A 59 -11.95 -1.26 5.12
N TRP A 60 -11.69 -2.52 4.70
CA TRP A 60 -12.72 -3.53 4.66
C TRP A 60 -13.06 -3.97 6.08
N ASN A 61 -14.26 -3.64 6.54
CA ASN A 61 -14.80 -4.12 7.81
C ASN A 61 -15.93 -5.10 7.54
N GLN A 62 -15.82 -6.31 8.07
CA GLN A 62 -16.86 -7.35 7.91
C GLN A 62 -18.22 -6.91 8.49
N ASN A 63 -18.20 -6.06 9.52
CA ASN A 63 -19.38 -5.58 10.22
C ASN A 63 -19.95 -4.26 9.65
N LYS A 64 -19.19 -3.53 8.82
CA LYS A 64 -19.69 -2.32 8.17
C LYS A 64 -20.21 -2.63 6.79
N LYS A 65 -21.35 -2.04 6.43
CA LYS A 65 -21.94 -2.17 5.10
C LYS A 65 -20.92 -1.70 4.04
N LYS A 66 -20.72 -2.54 3.02
CA LYS A 66 -19.89 -2.27 1.82
C LYS A 66 -20.20 -0.89 1.27
N THR A 67 -19.18 -0.14 0.85
CA THR A 67 -19.42 1.07 0.07
C THR A 67 -20.18 0.72 -1.21
N LEU A 68 -21.06 1.60 -1.67
CA LEU A 68 -21.90 1.37 -2.84
C LEU A 68 -21.06 1.02 -4.09
N THR A 69 -19.86 1.59 -4.18
CA THR A 69 -18.93 1.41 -5.29
C THR A 69 -18.27 0.05 -5.27
N SER A 70 -17.82 -0.42 -4.11
CA SER A 70 -17.26 -1.78 -3.97
C SER A 70 -18.32 -2.81 -4.37
N SER A 71 -19.58 -2.63 -3.97
CA SER A 71 -20.69 -3.51 -4.36
C SER A 71 -20.93 -3.53 -5.86
N LYS A 72 -20.85 -2.38 -6.53
CA LYS A 72 -20.99 -2.26 -7.98
C LYS A 72 -19.84 -2.94 -8.73
N ASN A 73 -18.59 -2.76 -8.27
CA ASN A 73 -17.43 -3.43 -8.83
C ASN A 73 -17.58 -4.94 -8.72
N ILE A 74 -17.93 -5.46 -7.53
CA ILE A 74 -18.14 -6.90 -7.29
C ILE A 74 -19.27 -7.47 -8.17
N ALA A 75 -20.38 -6.76 -8.31
CA ALA A 75 -21.47 -7.19 -9.19
C ALA A 75 -21.04 -7.25 -10.66
N THR A 76 -20.22 -6.29 -11.09
CA THR A 76 -19.68 -6.25 -12.46
C THR A 76 -18.70 -7.42 -12.70
N ILE A 77 -17.82 -7.70 -11.75
CA ILE A 77 -16.90 -8.85 -11.80
C ILE A 77 -17.68 -10.15 -11.95
N LYS A 78 -18.69 -10.37 -11.09
CA LYS A 78 -19.50 -11.59 -11.13
C LYS A 78 -20.23 -11.79 -12.46
N ARG A 79 -20.75 -10.70 -13.05
CA ARG A 79 -21.47 -10.75 -14.34
C ARG A 79 -20.52 -10.98 -15.50
N LYS A 80 -19.35 -10.32 -15.50
CA LYS A 80 -18.42 -10.36 -16.64
C LYS A 80 -17.57 -11.64 -16.67
N PHE A 81 -17.19 -12.14 -15.51
CA PHE A 81 -16.35 -13.32 -15.36
C PHE A 81 -17.06 -14.39 -14.52
N PRO A 82 -18.17 -14.96 -15.03
CA PRO A 82 -19.01 -15.88 -14.23
C PRO A 82 -18.29 -17.16 -13.82
N ASN A 83 -17.36 -17.64 -14.65
CA ASN A 83 -16.66 -18.92 -14.47
C ASN A 83 -15.30 -18.75 -13.75
N ALA A 84 -14.83 -17.53 -13.52
CA ALA A 84 -13.55 -17.30 -12.84
C ALA A 84 -13.65 -17.62 -11.34
N GLU A 85 -12.67 -18.34 -10.83
CA GLU A 85 -12.51 -18.56 -9.39
C GLU A 85 -12.17 -17.23 -8.70
N ARG A 86 -12.78 -16.92 -7.57
CA ARG A 86 -12.62 -15.64 -6.85
C ARG A 86 -11.99 -15.85 -5.50
N HIS A 87 -10.90 -15.12 -5.25
CA HIS A 87 -10.14 -15.13 -4.01
C HIS A 87 -10.23 -13.76 -3.36
N ASP A 88 -10.57 -13.73 -2.09
CA ASP A 88 -10.80 -12.51 -1.33
C ASP A 88 -9.60 -12.19 -0.44
N PHE A 89 -8.92 -11.07 -0.71
CA PHE A 89 -7.80 -10.55 0.07
C PHE A 89 -8.14 -9.20 0.74
N ARG A 90 -9.42 -8.85 0.84
CA ARG A 90 -9.85 -7.57 1.39
C ARG A 90 -9.57 -7.42 2.89
N ASP A 91 -9.36 -8.53 3.59
CA ASP A 91 -8.91 -8.60 4.99
C ASP A 91 -7.37 -8.68 5.13
N ARG A 92 -6.62 -8.48 4.06
CA ARG A 92 -5.17 -8.67 3.97
C ARG A 92 -4.49 -7.57 3.16
N HIS A 93 -4.91 -6.32 3.36
CA HIS A 93 -4.45 -5.19 2.58
C HIS A 93 -2.92 -5.04 2.63
N HIS A 94 -2.32 -4.98 3.84
CA HIS A 94 -0.87 -4.89 3.97
C HIS A 94 -0.13 -6.11 3.39
N LEU A 95 -0.74 -7.30 3.41
CA LEU A 95 -0.12 -8.47 2.77
C LEU A 95 -0.05 -8.31 1.25
N THR A 96 -1.04 -7.68 0.63
CA THR A 96 -1.03 -7.42 -0.82
C THR A 96 0.02 -6.36 -1.19
N HIS A 97 0.20 -5.30 -0.39
CA HIS A 97 1.33 -4.39 -0.52
C HIS A 97 2.67 -5.12 -0.41
N ALA A 98 2.82 -5.95 0.62
CA ALA A 98 4.05 -6.70 0.84
C ALA A 98 4.38 -7.65 -0.32
N ALA A 99 3.39 -8.31 -0.90
CA ALA A 99 3.60 -9.17 -2.06
C ALA A 99 4.01 -8.37 -3.30
N CYS A 100 3.41 -7.20 -3.55
CA CYS A 100 3.80 -6.31 -4.65
C CYS A 100 5.28 -5.93 -4.53
N GLY A 101 5.66 -5.29 -3.44
CA GLY A 101 7.04 -4.83 -3.24
C GLY A 101 8.06 -5.97 -3.20
N PHE A 102 7.74 -7.09 -2.52
CA PHE A 102 8.66 -8.21 -2.42
C PHE A 102 8.95 -8.87 -3.76
N TYR A 103 7.92 -9.18 -4.54
CA TYR A 103 8.15 -9.84 -5.83
C TYR A 103 8.85 -8.90 -6.82
N ASN A 104 8.52 -7.61 -6.82
CA ASN A 104 9.17 -6.61 -7.67
C ASN A 104 10.63 -6.33 -7.26
N SER A 105 11.03 -6.57 -6.00
CA SER A 105 12.40 -6.38 -5.54
C SER A 105 13.40 -7.41 -6.07
N GLU A 106 12.92 -8.53 -6.60
CA GLU A 106 13.73 -9.69 -7.01
C GLU A 106 14.50 -10.38 -5.85
N PHE A 107 14.37 -9.92 -4.62
CA PHE A 107 15.02 -10.57 -3.47
C PHE A 107 14.48 -11.99 -3.26
N ALA A 108 15.36 -12.92 -2.88
CA ALA A 108 14.97 -14.28 -2.50
C ALA A 108 14.34 -14.31 -1.10
N GLU A 109 14.78 -13.39 -0.23
CA GLU A 109 14.31 -13.21 1.13
C GLU A 109 14.42 -11.71 1.48
N ALA A 110 13.42 -11.16 2.17
CA ALA A 110 13.41 -9.78 2.61
C ALA A 110 12.58 -9.57 3.88
N ALA A 111 12.90 -8.50 4.62
CA ALA A 111 11.95 -7.88 5.53
C ALA A 111 11.21 -6.79 4.75
N VAL A 112 9.88 -6.90 4.69
CA VAL A 112 9.03 -5.95 3.97
C VAL A 112 8.31 -5.08 4.96
N ILE A 113 8.58 -3.77 4.92
CA ILE A 113 7.96 -2.76 5.77
C ILE A 113 6.82 -2.13 4.97
N VAL A 114 5.60 -2.26 5.49
CA VAL A 114 4.39 -1.65 4.93
C VAL A 114 3.91 -0.58 5.90
N VAL A 115 3.81 0.67 5.44
CA VAL A 115 3.24 1.78 6.22
C VAL A 115 2.24 2.54 5.37
N ASP A 116 1.01 2.60 5.87
CA ASP A 116 -0.09 3.26 5.18
C ASP A 116 -0.95 4.07 6.16
N SER A 117 -1.86 4.89 5.65
CA SER A 117 -2.80 5.62 6.51
C SER A 117 -3.83 4.67 7.14
N SER A 118 -4.35 3.71 6.39
CA SER A 118 -5.33 2.73 6.87
C SER A 118 -5.44 1.54 5.92
N GLY A 119 -5.22 0.35 6.44
CA GLY A 119 -5.41 -0.90 5.71
C GLY A 119 -6.68 -1.65 6.12
N SER A 120 -6.59 -2.96 6.32
CA SER A 120 -7.70 -3.79 6.77
C SER A 120 -8.10 -3.46 8.21
N ASN A 121 -9.41 -3.53 8.51
CA ASN A 121 -9.95 -3.27 9.84
C ASN A 121 -10.05 -4.57 10.64
N PHE A 122 -9.48 -4.57 11.83
CA PHE A 122 -9.49 -5.65 12.81
C PHE A 122 -10.18 -5.21 14.11
N GLU A 123 -10.28 -6.09 15.09
CA GLU A 123 -10.84 -5.75 16.41
C GLU A 123 -9.97 -4.71 17.11
N GLU A 124 -8.66 -4.76 16.92
CA GLU A 124 -7.67 -3.83 17.47
C GLU A 124 -7.67 -2.46 16.79
N GLY A 125 -8.20 -2.34 15.58
CA GLY A 125 -8.25 -1.12 14.78
C GLY A 125 -7.89 -1.34 13.31
N ASP A 126 -7.67 -0.26 12.58
CA ASP A 126 -7.22 -0.31 11.19
C ASP A 126 -5.70 -0.50 11.14
N GLU A 127 -5.19 -1.52 10.44
CA GLU A 127 -3.75 -1.70 10.31
C GLU A 127 -3.09 -0.48 9.64
N CYS A 128 -2.01 0.02 10.24
CA CYS A 128 -1.26 1.16 9.72
C CYS A 128 0.22 0.89 9.51
N GLU A 129 0.80 -0.05 10.25
CA GLU A 129 2.18 -0.49 10.08
C GLU A 129 2.26 -2.01 10.19
N THR A 130 2.99 -2.65 9.28
CA THR A 130 3.27 -4.09 9.36
C THR A 130 4.66 -4.38 8.81
N ILE A 131 5.46 -5.16 9.52
CA ILE A 131 6.71 -5.71 9.00
C ILE A 131 6.51 -7.20 8.77
N PHE A 132 6.70 -7.63 7.53
CA PHE A 132 6.69 -9.03 7.16
C PHE A 132 8.11 -9.53 6.90
N HIS A 133 8.40 -10.73 7.35
CA HIS A 133 9.53 -11.51 6.83
C HIS A 133 9.01 -12.42 5.73
N VAL A 134 9.55 -12.28 4.53
CA VAL A 134 9.05 -12.94 3.31
C VAL A 134 10.17 -13.71 2.64
N LYS A 135 9.85 -14.91 2.15
CA LYS A 135 10.78 -15.76 1.37
C LYS A 135 10.11 -16.26 0.09
N ARG A 136 10.87 -16.28 -1.01
CA ARG A 136 10.47 -16.98 -2.23
C ARG A 136 10.44 -18.49 -2.01
N GLY A 137 9.44 -19.16 -2.58
CA GLY A 137 9.28 -20.59 -2.49
C GLY A 137 8.19 -21.06 -3.44
N ARG A 138 7.78 -22.33 -3.33
CA ARG A 138 6.63 -22.86 -4.12
C ARG A 138 5.31 -22.15 -3.80
N ARG A 139 5.23 -21.47 -2.64
CA ARG A 139 4.13 -20.61 -2.21
C ARG A 139 4.71 -19.31 -1.65
N PHE A 140 3.90 -18.29 -1.55
CA PHE A 140 4.24 -17.06 -0.85
C PHE A 140 4.33 -17.33 0.65
N HIS A 141 5.57 -17.41 1.18
CA HIS A 141 5.82 -17.65 2.59
C HIS A 141 6.08 -16.33 3.30
N TRP A 142 5.31 -16.04 4.32
CA TRP A 142 5.41 -14.82 5.10
C TRP A 142 5.19 -15.07 6.59
N LYS A 143 5.78 -14.21 7.42
CA LYS A 143 5.58 -14.15 8.86
C LYS A 143 5.55 -12.70 9.29
N VAL A 144 4.59 -12.31 10.13
CA VAL A 144 4.56 -10.97 10.74
C VAL A 144 5.63 -10.88 11.81
N LEU A 145 6.45 -9.84 11.76
CA LEU A 145 7.47 -9.50 12.76
C LEU A 145 7.01 -8.36 13.66
N HIS A 146 6.24 -7.42 13.12
CA HIS A 146 5.68 -6.26 13.80
C HIS A 146 4.35 -5.90 13.19
N LYS A 147 3.41 -5.42 14.01
CA LYS A 147 2.15 -4.88 13.54
C LYS A 147 1.64 -3.80 14.51
N ARG A 148 1.10 -2.70 13.96
CA ARG A 148 0.46 -1.61 14.69
C ARG A 148 -0.84 -1.24 14.02
N TYR A 149 -1.79 -0.77 14.82
CA TYR A 149 -3.12 -0.39 14.37
C TYR A 149 -3.40 1.07 14.74
N ASN A 150 -4.21 1.75 13.94
CA ASN A 150 -4.85 2.98 14.36
C ASN A 150 -5.91 2.68 15.41
N THR A 151 -5.82 3.34 16.54
CA THR A 151 -6.82 3.32 17.63
C THR A 151 -7.26 4.74 17.95
N GLU A 152 -8.19 4.92 18.90
CA GLU A 152 -8.60 6.25 19.35
C GLU A 152 -7.43 7.02 20.00
N ASP A 153 -6.54 6.30 20.69
CA ASP A 153 -5.42 6.87 21.46
C ASP A 153 -4.09 6.86 20.71
N ASP A 154 -3.96 6.07 19.62
CA ASP A 154 -2.71 5.87 18.90
C ASP A 154 -2.94 5.88 17.40
N ILE A 155 -2.64 7.00 16.76
CA ILE A 155 -2.88 7.26 15.35
C ILE A 155 -1.58 7.09 14.55
N GLY A 156 -1.62 6.26 13.50
CA GLY A 156 -0.50 6.03 12.61
C GLY A 156 -0.09 7.26 11.79
N ILE A 157 1.16 7.25 11.33
CA ILE A 157 1.80 8.39 10.68
C ILE A 157 1.04 8.86 9.42
N GLY A 158 0.49 7.94 8.62
CA GLY A 158 -0.25 8.29 7.41
C GLY A 158 -1.50 9.12 7.72
N PHE A 159 -2.25 8.75 8.76
CA PHE A 159 -3.39 9.55 9.24
C PHE A 159 -2.97 10.92 9.77
N GLN A 160 -1.83 11.00 10.45
CA GLN A 160 -1.31 12.26 10.95
C GLN A 160 -0.94 13.22 9.81
N PHE A 161 -0.36 12.71 8.70
CA PHE A 161 -0.17 13.49 7.49
C PHE A 161 -1.48 14.02 6.90
N ASP A 162 -2.55 13.21 6.91
CA ASP A 162 -3.89 13.64 6.48
C ASP A 162 -4.44 14.75 7.38
N MET A 163 -4.24 14.67 8.70
CA MET A 163 -4.65 15.73 9.63
C MET A 163 -3.93 17.07 9.35
N VAL A 164 -2.62 17.04 9.05
CA VAL A 164 -1.88 18.24 8.66
C VAL A 164 -2.36 18.76 7.30
N SER A 165 -2.65 17.88 6.36
CA SER A 165 -3.20 18.27 5.06
C SER A 165 -4.58 18.95 5.19
N GLU A 166 -5.46 18.44 6.06
CA GLU A 166 -6.74 19.07 6.37
C GLU A 166 -6.56 20.42 7.06
N LYS A 167 -5.62 20.54 8.03
CA LYS A 167 -5.25 21.80 8.65
C LYS A 167 -4.83 22.84 7.63
N CYS A 168 -4.06 22.45 6.62
CA CYS A 168 -3.63 23.29 5.50
C CYS A 168 -4.77 23.60 4.50
N LYS A 169 -5.98 23.08 4.71
CA LYS A 169 -7.15 23.22 3.82
C LYS A 169 -6.94 22.64 2.41
N TRP A 170 -6.08 21.64 2.28
CA TRP A 170 -5.88 20.94 1.00
C TRP A 170 -6.78 19.72 0.84
N GLY A 171 -7.45 19.32 1.93
CA GLY A 171 -8.20 18.06 2.02
C GLY A 171 -7.28 16.88 2.38
N ARG A 172 -7.90 15.73 2.61
CA ARG A 172 -7.16 14.47 2.87
C ARG A 172 -6.33 14.05 1.66
N GLU A 173 -5.37 13.18 1.91
CA GLU A 173 -4.58 12.50 0.88
C GLU A 173 -3.68 13.43 0.03
N GLU A 174 -3.38 14.64 0.51
CA GLU A 174 -2.42 15.55 -0.10
C GLU A 174 -1.06 15.57 0.66
N ALA A 175 -0.67 14.41 1.24
CA ALA A 175 0.56 14.22 2.02
C ALA A 175 1.82 14.70 1.28
N GLY A 176 1.87 14.59 -0.06
CA GLY A 176 2.96 15.11 -0.86
C GLY A 176 3.15 16.62 -0.75
N LYS A 177 2.06 17.39 -0.53
CA LYS A 177 2.14 18.84 -0.28
C LYS A 177 2.67 19.12 1.13
N VAL A 178 2.27 18.31 2.13
CA VAL A 178 2.79 18.40 3.49
C VAL A 178 4.29 18.13 3.51
N MET A 179 4.76 17.06 2.86
CA MET A 179 6.18 16.77 2.66
C MET A 179 6.92 17.96 2.02
N GLY A 180 6.34 18.56 0.96
CA GLY A 180 6.93 19.70 0.24
C GLY A 180 6.96 21.00 1.06
N LEU A 181 6.05 21.18 2.03
CA LEU A 181 6.01 22.33 2.92
C LEU A 181 6.97 22.21 4.12
N ALA A 182 7.29 20.98 4.53
CA ALA A 182 8.11 20.71 5.72
C ALA A 182 9.45 21.48 5.78
N PRO A 183 10.22 21.65 4.68
CA PRO A 183 11.49 22.38 4.72
C PRO A 183 11.37 23.86 5.10
N TYR A 184 10.18 24.45 5.06
CA TYR A 184 9.93 25.86 5.39
C TYR A 184 9.52 26.08 6.84
N GLY A 185 9.37 25.00 7.64
CA GLY A 185 9.00 25.04 9.04
C GLY A 185 10.11 24.58 9.97
N GLN A 186 9.77 24.57 11.26
CA GLN A 186 10.62 24.06 12.34
C GLN A 186 9.83 23.04 13.16
N TYR A 187 10.53 22.05 13.72
CA TYR A 187 9.96 21.09 14.64
C TYR A 187 9.37 21.79 15.87
N VAL A 188 8.20 21.36 16.30
CA VAL A 188 7.49 21.85 17.49
C VAL A 188 7.23 20.68 18.41
N ASP A 189 7.77 20.74 19.61
CA ASP A 189 7.44 19.78 20.67
C ASP A 189 6.02 20.05 21.21
N GLY A 190 5.18 19.02 21.20
CA GLY A 190 3.80 19.09 21.68
C GLY A 190 2.75 19.24 20.56
N PRO A 191 1.59 19.90 20.82
CA PRO A 191 0.42 19.86 19.93
C PRO A 191 0.64 20.67 18.62
N TYR A 192 1.44 20.15 17.71
CA TYR A 192 1.86 20.80 16.46
C TYR A 192 0.70 21.24 15.54
N LEU A 193 -0.49 20.65 15.67
CA LEU A 193 -1.66 21.06 14.89
C LEU A 193 -2.14 22.48 15.23
N HIS A 194 -1.74 23.05 16.36
CA HIS A 194 -2.00 24.45 16.72
C HIS A 194 -0.91 25.43 16.24
N SER A 195 0.20 24.95 15.71
CA SER A 195 1.29 25.76 15.16
C SER A 195 1.00 26.28 13.73
N SER A 196 1.96 26.94 13.08
CA SER A 196 1.83 27.30 11.65
C SER A 196 1.72 26.04 10.76
N ASN A 197 1.30 26.20 9.51
CA ASN A 197 1.20 25.07 8.58
C ASN A 197 2.59 24.50 8.28
N GLU A 198 3.59 25.37 8.16
CA GLU A 198 4.99 25.03 7.91
C GLU A 198 5.55 24.20 9.08
N ASN A 199 5.33 24.68 10.32
CA ASN A 199 5.80 24.00 11.52
C ASN A 199 5.09 22.65 11.74
N ALA A 200 3.78 22.58 11.51
CA ALA A 200 3.05 21.30 11.57
C ALA A 200 3.58 20.29 10.54
N SER A 201 3.88 20.78 9.33
CA SER A 201 4.45 19.95 8.27
C SER A 201 5.88 19.50 8.59
N ALA A 202 6.71 20.37 9.16
CA ALA A 202 8.07 20.04 9.59
C ALA A 202 8.07 19.00 10.72
N THR A 203 7.16 19.17 11.68
CA THR A 203 7.04 18.25 12.83
C THR A 203 6.64 16.85 12.38
N ILE A 204 5.56 16.72 11.61
CA ILE A 204 5.11 15.40 11.16
C ILE A 204 6.11 14.72 10.21
N GLN A 205 6.84 15.50 9.40
CA GLN A 205 7.92 14.97 8.57
C GLN A 205 9.06 14.42 9.43
N TYR A 206 9.47 15.15 10.47
CA TYR A 206 10.50 14.69 11.41
C TYR A 206 10.06 13.42 12.15
N ASP A 207 8.82 13.38 12.66
CA ASP A 207 8.27 12.21 13.36
C ASP A 207 8.24 10.98 12.44
N TRP A 208 7.89 11.17 11.16
CA TRP A 208 7.93 10.09 10.18
C TRP A 208 9.36 9.60 9.94
N GLU A 209 10.32 10.50 9.83
CA GLU A 209 11.73 10.14 9.67
C GLU A 209 12.25 9.31 10.85
N GLN A 210 11.92 9.69 12.09
CA GLN A 210 12.32 8.91 13.28
C GLN A 210 11.62 7.54 13.29
N ARG A 211 10.32 7.52 13.04
CA ARG A 211 9.56 6.27 13.04
C ARG A 211 10.03 5.29 11.97
N ALA A 212 10.37 5.78 10.79
CA ALA A 212 10.89 4.94 9.70
C ALA A 212 12.25 4.29 10.07
N VAL A 213 13.13 5.02 10.76
CA VAL A 213 14.40 4.49 11.30
C VAL A 213 14.12 3.34 12.27
N GLU A 214 13.23 3.53 13.25
CA GLU A 214 12.85 2.48 14.20
C GLU A 214 12.32 1.21 13.50
N LEU A 215 11.48 1.38 12.47
CA LEU A 215 10.93 0.24 11.70
C LEU A 215 12.04 -0.51 10.95
N VAL A 216 13.02 0.20 10.38
CA VAL A 216 14.19 -0.43 9.73
C VAL A 216 15.06 -1.15 10.75
N GLU A 217 15.28 -0.58 11.94
CA GLU A 217 16.02 -1.26 13.03
C GLU A 217 15.34 -2.56 13.47
N ILE A 218 14.00 -2.61 13.51
CA ILE A 218 13.25 -3.83 13.80
C ILE A 218 13.43 -4.86 12.66
N ALA A 219 13.29 -4.41 11.42
CA ALA A 219 13.33 -5.24 10.23
C ALA A 219 14.74 -5.84 10.00
N SER A 220 15.80 -5.04 10.17
CA SER A 220 17.20 -5.41 9.93
C SER A 220 17.71 -6.49 10.86
N LYS A 221 17.15 -6.63 12.07
CA LYS A 221 17.45 -7.75 12.98
C LYS A 221 17.11 -9.11 12.34
N LYS A 222 16.30 -9.14 11.30
CA LYS A 222 15.87 -10.37 10.64
C LYS A 222 16.50 -10.58 9.28
N CYS A 223 16.67 -9.53 8.48
CA CYS A 223 17.17 -9.63 7.12
C CYS A 223 17.80 -8.30 6.68
N ASN A 224 18.91 -8.37 5.93
CA ASN A 224 19.58 -7.17 5.39
C ASN A 224 18.89 -6.64 4.12
N ASN A 225 18.02 -7.42 3.49
CA ASN A 225 17.23 -6.96 2.35
C ASN A 225 15.93 -6.36 2.88
N ILE A 226 15.73 -5.07 2.65
CA ILE A 226 14.59 -4.30 3.14
C ILE A 226 13.76 -3.82 1.94
N VAL A 227 12.49 -4.14 1.95
CA VAL A 227 11.52 -3.63 0.98
C VAL A 227 10.62 -2.62 1.66
N LEU A 228 10.49 -1.43 1.07
CA LEU A 228 9.65 -0.33 1.54
C LEU A 228 8.42 -0.20 0.64
N THR A 229 7.22 -0.31 1.19
CA THR A 229 5.94 -0.20 0.46
C THR A 229 4.83 0.31 1.38
N GLY A 230 3.63 0.60 0.84
CA GLY A 230 2.59 1.37 1.51
C GLY A 230 2.72 2.87 1.19
N GLY A 231 1.60 3.59 1.19
CA GLY A 231 1.52 4.98 0.72
C GLY A 231 2.51 5.94 1.38
N CYS A 232 2.90 5.69 2.64
CA CYS A 232 3.86 6.53 3.37
C CYS A 232 5.27 6.49 2.78
N PHE A 233 5.65 5.41 2.08
CA PHE A 233 6.95 5.31 1.41
C PHE A 233 7.01 5.98 0.02
N LEU A 234 5.95 6.67 -0.40
CA LEU A 234 6.07 7.69 -1.47
C LEU A 234 6.84 8.93 -1.00
N ASN A 235 7.14 9.05 0.30
CA ASN A 235 7.94 10.13 0.88
C ASN A 235 9.43 9.91 0.55
N VAL A 236 9.90 10.57 -0.51
CA VAL A 236 11.28 10.45 -1.00
C VAL A 236 12.32 10.98 -0.02
N VAL A 237 11.95 11.91 0.87
CA VAL A 237 12.84 12.47 1.89
C VAL A 237 13.19 11.40 2.92
N VAL A 238 12.18 10.68 3.42
CA VAL A 238 12.36 9.55 4.34
C VAL A 238 13.17 8.44 3.68
N ASN A 239 12.83 8.05 2.44
CA ASN A 239 13.55 7.00 1.73
C ASN A 239 15.05 7.35 1.58
N TYR A 240 15.36 8.60 1.22
CA TYR A 240 16.75 9.05 1.11
C TYR A 240 17.49 9.03 2.45
N LYS A 241 16.82 9.45 3.54
CA LYS A 241 17.39 9.37 4.90
C LYS A 241 17.74 7.94 5.27
N LEU A 242 16.83 6.99 5.06
CA LEU A 242 17.06 5.57 5.38
C LEU A 242 18.26 5.00 4.62
N LEU A 243 18.40 5.31 3.31
CA LEU A 243 19.55 4.91 2.50
C LEU A 243 20.87 5.47 3.03
N LYS A 244 20.87 6.64 3.64
CA LYS A 244 22.05 7.28 4.22
C LYS A 244 22.40 6.71 5.60
N GLU A 245 21.39 6.43 6.41
CA GLU A 245 21.56 5.99 7.80
C GLU A 245 21.93 4.49 7.90
N PHE A 246 21.51 3.70 6.90
CA PHE A 246 21.76 2.25 6.85
C PHE A 246 22.51 1.83 5.58
N PRO A 247 23.75 2.27 5.37
CA PRO A 247 24.48 2.03 4.11
C PRO A 247 24.81 0.54 3.85
N ASP A 248 24.76 -0.29 4.89
CA ASP A 248 25.04 -1.74 4.80
C ASP A 248 23.80 -2.59 4.50
N LEU A 249 22.60 -1.97 4.41
CA LEU A 249 21.38 -2.66 4.07
C LEU A 249 21.05 -2.50 2.58
N ASN A 250 20.42 -3.53 2.00
CA ASN A 250 19.94 -3.50 0.63
C ASN A 250 18.49 -3.04 0.61
N PHE A 251 18.23 -1.85 0.11
CA PHE A 251 16.88 -1.31 0.01
C PHE A 251 16.28 -1.49 -1.38
N TYR A 252 15.00 -1.83 -1.39
CA TYR A 252 14.11 -1.69 -2.55
C TYR A 252 12.90 -0.87 -2.14
N VAL A 253 12.67 0.25 -2.82
CA VAL A 253 11.47 1.06 -2.66
C VAL A 253 10.52 0.70 -3.79
N ASP A 254 9.32 0.21 -3.44
CA ASP A 254 8.32 -0.16 -4.44
C ASP A 254 7.84 1.10 -5.20
N PRO A 255 8.01 1.17 -6.54
CA PRO A 255 7.56 2.33 -7.31
C PRO A 255 6.03 2.48 -7.33
N ILE A 256 5.29 1.42 -7.01
CA ILE A 256 3.82 1.42 -6.90
C ILE A 256 3.43 1.14 -5.44
N ALA A 257 4.10 1.86 -4.51
CA ALA A 257 3.93 1.66 -3.07
C ALA A 257 2.51 1.94 -2.56
N PHE A 258 1.73 2.78 -3.24
CA PHE A 258 0.35 3.12 -2.88
C PHE A 258 -0.65 2.01 -3.22
N ASP A 259 -1.91 2.17 -2.84
CA ASP A 259 -2.99 1.16 -2.98
C ASP A 259 -3.12 0.56 -4.37
N GLY A 260 -2.79 1.32 -5.43
CA GLY A 260 -2.80 0.79 -6.79
C GLY A 260 -1.97 -0.48 -6.94
N GLY A 261 -0.84 -0.61 -6.23
CA GLY A 261 0.02 -1.79 -6.23
C GLY A 261 -0.62 -3.05 -5.64
N THR A 262 -1.64 -2.91 -4.80
CA THR A 262 -2.31 -4.06 -4.15
C THR A 262 -3.00 -5.00 -5.14
N ALA A 263 -3.44 -4.49 -6.31
CA ALA A 263 -3.94 -5.34 -7.39
C ALA A 263 -2.85 -6.28 -7.93
N ILE A 264 -1.61 -5.76 -8.08
CA ILE A 264 -0.44 -6.56 -8.50
C ILE A 264 -0.12 -7.60 -7.42
N GLY A 265 -0.02 -7.15 -6.16
CA GLY A 265 0.32 -8.03 -5.05
C GLY A 265 -0.70 -9.16 -4.83
N ALA A 266 -1.99 -8.87 -4.95
CA ALA A 266 -3.05 -9.87 -4.85
C ALA A 266 -2.92 -10.93 -5.96
N ALA A 267 -2.64 -10.51 -7.20
CA ALA A 267 -2.41 -11.45 -8.31
C ALA A 267 -1.13 -12.28 -8.10
N TYR A 268 -0.06 -11.67 -7.59
CA TYR A 268 1.19 -12.36 -7.27
C TYR A 268 1.04 -13.43 -6.19
N ILE A 269 0.23 -13.16 -5.16
CA ILE A 269 -0.05 -14.16 -4.10
C ILE A 269 -0.68 -15.42 -4.70
N LEU A 270 -1.62 -15.27 -5.65
CA LEU A 270 -2.26 -16.42 -6.29
C LEU A 270 -1.32 -17.17 -7.24
N HIS A 271 -0.47 -16.44 -7.96
CA HIS A 271 0.47 -17.06 -8.90
C HIS A 271 1.63 -17.77 -8.20
N HIS A 272 1.99 -17.36 -6.98
CA HIS A 272 3.05 -17.88 -6.13
C HIS A 272 4.49 -17.71 -6.64
N ASN A 273 4.72 -17.52 -7.93
CA ASN A 273 6.05 -17.34 -8.52
C ASN A 273 5.97 -16.53 -9.82
N PRO A 274 5.63 -15.24 -9.74
CA PRO A 274 5.52 -14.38 -10.90
C PRO A 274 6.89 -14.21 -11.57
N LYS A 275 6.89 -14.10 -12.90
CA LYS A 275 8.05 -13.75 -13.69
C LYS A 275 8.16 -12.23 -13.76
N ILE A 276 9.23 -11.68 -13.19
CA ILE A 276 9.46 -10.25 -13.19
C ILE A 276 10.34 -9.92 -14.37
N LYS A 277 9.91 -8.98 -15.19
CA LYS A 277 10.76 -8.36 -16.21
C LYS A 277 11.44 -7.16 -15.55
N SER A 278 12.78 -7.14 -15.54
CA SER A 278 13.52 -5.92 -15.25
C SER A 278 13.15 -4.87 -16.28
N TYR A 279 12.68 -3.71 -15.83
CA TYR A 279 12.42 -2.55 -16.66
C TYR A 279 13.66 -1.70 -16.81
#